data_53e3b66e6899257c8296f383a7f4d444
#
_entry.id   53e3b66e6899257c8296f383a7f4d444
#
_cell.length_a   1.000
_cell.length_b   1.000
_cell.length_c   1.000
_cell.angle_alpha   90.00
_cell.angle_beta   90.00
_cell.angle_gamma   90.00
#
_symmetry.space_group_name_H-M   'P 1'
#
loop_
_entity.id
_entity.type
_entity.pdbx_description
1 polymer ?
#
loop_
_entity_poly.entity_id
_entity_poly.type
_entity_poly.pdbx_seq_one_letter_code
_entity_poly.pdbx_strand_id
1 'polypeptide(L)'
;CDADDLWHEKKLERQIEVLNNECVDVVCSNYYVIDNKRNIVGEVNAPHVINYRKMLMKNYIGNLTGIYNANKLGKFYQKKIGHEDYLMWLEIINKTNGAICIQDNLAYYMRSNNSLSGNKIKAAKWTWSIYREHLHLSFPKTLYYFLLYASNGVMKKITHSLLRRKETKK
;
A
#
# COMPACT_ATOMS: atom_id res chain seq x y z
N CYS A 1 -5.24 4.78 -10.31
CA CYS A 1 -6.30 5.29 -9.43
C CYS A 1 -7.61 4.65 -9.87
N ASP A 2 -8.30 4.03 -8.95
CA ASP A 2 -9.60 3.42 -9.23
C ASP A 2 -10.67 4.51 -9.43
N ALA A 3 -11.77 4.19 -10.11
CA ALA A 3 -12.75 5.20 -10.52
C ALA A 3 -13.52 5.86 -9.34
N ASP A 4 -13.49 5.24 -8.18
CA ASP A 4 -14.12 5.69 -6.95
C ASP A 4 -13.16 6.40 -5.98
N ASP A 5 -11.84 6.34 -6.25
CA ASP A 5 -10.82 7.03 -5.46
C ASP A 5 -10.64 8.49 -5.91
N LEU A 6 -10.20 9.35 -4.98
CA LEU A 6 -9.98 10.77 -5.25
C LEU A 6 -8.54 11.17 -4.90
N TRP A 7 -8.00 12.12 -5.65
CA TRP A 7 -6.72 12.74 -5.37
C TRP A 7 -6.89 14.16 -4.82
N HIS A 8 -6.01 14.53 -3.91
CA HIS A 8 -5.85 15.93 -3.51
C HIS A 8 -5.27 16.72 -4.68
N GLU A 9 -5.72 17.95 -4.90
CA GLU A 9 -5.29 18.79 -6.03
C GLU A 9 -3.78 18.96 -6.16
N LYS A 10 -3.07 19.04 -5.03
CA LYS A 10 -1.61 19.20 -4.96
C LYS A 10 -0.81 17.88 -4.97
N LYS A 11 -1.49 16.73 -5.14
CA LYS A 11 -0.81 15.42 -5.03
C LYS A 11 0.35 15.29 -6.01
N LEU A 12 0.10 15.51 -7.28
CA LEU A 12 1.13 15.32 -8.30
C LEU A 12 2.25 16.35 -8.18
N GLU A 13 1.93 17.61 -7.92
CA GLU A 13 2.90 18.67 -7.71
C GLU A 13 3.89 18.29 -6.59
N ARG A 14 3.38 17.96 -5.41
CA ARG A 14 4.18 17.56 -4.24
C ARG A 14 5.02 16.30 -4.49
N GLN A 15 4.48 15.34 -5.21
CA GLN A 15 5.20 14.11 -5.49
C GLN A 15 6.30 14.30 -6.54
N ILE A 16 6.07 15.11 -7.57
CA ILE A 16 7.10 15.47 -8.58
C ILE A 16 8.22 16.28 -7.93
N GLU A 17 7.90 17.22 -7.04
CA GLU A 17 8.89 17.97 -6.28
C GLU A 17 9.84 17.04 -5.51
N VAL A 18 9.30 16.05 -4.79
CA VAL A 18 10.11 15.06 -4.05
C VAL A 18 10.94 14.18 -5.00
N LEU A 19 10.37 13.71 -6.12
CA LEU A 19 11.12 12.94 -7.12
C LEU A 19 12.34 13.71 -7.63
N ASN A 20 12.20 15.01 -7.87
CA ASN A 20 13.26 15.84 -8.40
C ASN A 20 14.32 16.22 -7.35
N ASN A 21 13.88 16.57 -6.14
CA ASN A 21 14.76 17.10 -5.09
C ASN A 21 15.51 16.01 -4.33
N GLU A 22 14.90 14.86 -4.09
CA GLU A 22 15.50 13.79 -3.30
C GLU A 22 16.17 12.71 -4.17
N CYS A 23 16.21 12.88 -5.49
CA CYS A 23 16.81 11.93 -6.43
C CYS A 23 16.31 10.49 -6.24
N VAL A 24 15.02 10.33 -5.90
CA VAL A 24 14.36 9.03 -5.74
C VAL A 24 13.52 8.69 -6.97
N ASP A 25 13.28 7.41 -7.18
CA ASP A 25 12.56 6.96 -8.37
C ASP A 25 11.10 6.57 -8.06
N VAL A 26 10.73 6.50 -6.78
CA VAL A 26 9.38 6.13 -6.32
C VAL A 26 8.97 7.03 -5.16
N VAL A 27 7.77 7.61 -5.27
CA VAL A 27 7.16 8.43 -4.22
C VAL A 27 5.71 7.98 -4.00
N CYS A 28 5.30 7.90 -2.76
CA CYS A 28 3.90 7.72 -2.39
C CYS A 28 3.49 8.76 -1.33
N SER A 29 2.27 8.69 -0.85
CA SER A 29 1.78 9.55 0.23
C SER A 29 0.91 8.77 1.20
N ASN A 30 0.67 9.34 2.38
CA ASN A 30 -0.43 8.91 3.23
C ASN A 30 -1.77 9.23 2.56
N TYR A 31 -2.86 8.66 3.07
CA TYR A 31 -4.20 8.88 2.51
C TYR A 31 -5.30 8.69 3.54
N TYR A 32 -6.41 9.40 3.32
CA TYR A 32 -7.64 9.21 4.08
C TYR A 32 -8.45 8.04 3.55
N VAL A 33 -9.18 7.38 4.45
CA VAL A 33 -10.24 6.43 4.11
C VAL A 33 -11.57 7.16 4.26
N ILE A 34 -12.38 7.16 3.23
CA ILE A 34 -13.70 7.82 3.22
C ILE A 34 -14.82 6.79 3.04
N ASP A 35 -16.00 7.13 3.54
CA ASP A 35 -17.23 6.37 3.33
C ASP A 35 -17.98 6.83 2.06
N ASN A 36 -19.10 6.18 1.74
CA ASN A 36 -19.94 6.52 0.59
C ASN A 36 -20.55 7.94 0.66
N LYS A 37 -20.52 8.59 1.83
CA LYS A 37 -20.94 9.98 2.05
C LYS A 37 -19.77 10.95 2.00
N ARG A 38 -18.57 10.46 1.67
CA ARG A 38 -17.30 11.20 1.66
C ARG A 38 -16.84 11.70 3.04
N ASN A 39 -17.36 11.14 4.14
CA ASN A 39 -16.82 11.43 5.46
C ASN A 39 -15.51 10.67 5.66
N ILE A 40 -14.52 11.32 6.29
CA ILE A 40 -13.27 10.67 6.69
C ILE A 40 -13.60 9.70 7.83
N VAL A 41 -13.34 8.41 7.61
CA VAL A 41 -13.57 7.33 8.59
C VAL A 41 -12.27 6.69 9.06
N GLY A 42 -11.13 7.17 8.59
CA GLY A 42 -9.81 6.72 8.99
C GLY A 42 -8.71 7.30 8.13
N GLU A 43 -7.47 6.96 8.47
CA GLU A 43 -6.30 7.30 7.69
C GLU A 43 -5.33 6.12 7.61
N VAL A 44 -4.48 6.12 6.60
CA VAL A 44 -3.44 5.13 6.41
C VAL A 44 -2.10 5.83 6.28
N ASN A 45 -1.24 5.56 7.24
CA ASN A 45 0.08 6.14 7.33
C ASN A 45 1.14 5.08 7.01
N ALA A 46 2.17 5.50 6.28
CA ALA A 46 3.34 4.71 5.95
C ALA A 46 4.61 5.36 6.53
N PRO A 47 5.68 4.60 6.79
CA PRO A 47 6.95 5.18 7.21
C PRO A 47 7.53 6.05 6.10
N HIS A 48 8.21 7.14 6.46
CA HIS A 48 8.80 8.09 5.49
C HIS A 48 9.67 7.37 4.44
N VAL A 49 10.50 6.42 4.85
CA VAL A 49 11.32 5.59 3.93
C VAL A 49 10.77 4.17 3.90
N ILE A 50 10.43 3.71 2.70
CA ILE A 50 9.91 2.36 2.42
C ILE A 50 10.94 1.62 1.58
N ASN A 51 11.55 0.58 2.14
CA ASN A 51 12.44 -0.32 1.40
C ASN A 51 11.76 -1.66 1.08
N TYR A 52 12.42 -2.49 0.27
CA TYR A 52 11.90 -3.78 -0.17
C TYR A 52 11.53 -4.71 1.02
N ARG A 53 12.34 -4.75 2.08
CA ARG A 53 12.04 -5.57 3.27
C ARG A 53 10.75 -5.12 3.97
N LYS A 54 10.54 -3.81 4.11
CA LYS A 54 9.29 -3.27 4.66
C LYS A 54 8.10 -3.65 3.79
N MET A 55 8.24 -3.55 2.47
CA MET A 55 7.18 -3.96 1.53
C MET A 55 6.83 -5.44 1.65
N LEU A 56 7.79 -6.34 1.88
CA LEU A 56 7.50 -7.75 2.15
C LEU A 56 6.75 -7.98 3.46
N MET A 57 6.84 -7.08 4.44
CA MET A 57 6.13 -7.20 5.72
C MET A 57 4.72 -6.62 5.67
N LYS A 58 4.47 -5.67 4.78
CA LYS A 58 3.18 -4.98 4.63
C LYS A 58 3.19 -4.18 3.32
N ASN A 59 2.06 -4.19 2.60
CA ASN A 59 1.89 -3.23 1.50
C ASN A 59 1.70 -1.82 2.08
N TYR A 60 2.73 -0.99 1.96
CA TYR A 60 2.73 0.40 2.41
C TYR A 60 2.33 1.39 1.31
N ILE A 61 2.40 0.99 0.03
CA ILE A 61 2.08 1.85 -1.11
C ILE A 61 0.67 1.54 -1.57
N GLY A 62 -0.29 2.38 -1.18
CA GLY A 62 -1.64 2.31 -1.74
C GLY A 62 -1.61 2.61 -3.25
N ASN A 63 -2.31 1.81 -4.07
CA ASN A 63 -2.29 1.95 -5.53
C ASN A 63 -2.64 3.37 -6.00
N LEU A 64 -3.58 4.03 -5.31
CA LEU A 64 -4.00 5.41 -5.58
C LEU A 64 -2.93 6.46 -5.22
N THR A 65 -1.91 6.12 -4.41
CA THR A 65 -0.93 7.09 -3.90
C THR A 65 0.40 7.05 -4.62
N GLY A 66 0.81 5.88 -5.13
CA GLY A 66 2.15 5.68 -5.67
C GLY A 66 2.35 6.30 -7.05
N ILE A 67 3.52 6.91 -7.26
CA ILE A 67 4.06 7.27 -8.57
C ILE A 67 5.50 6.79 -8.69
N TYR A 68 5.96 6.56 -9.90
CA TYR A 68 7.36 6.18 -10.16
C TYR A 68 7.87 6.77 -11.48
N ASN A 69 9.18 6.91 -11.61
CA ASN A 69 9.83 7.41 -12.81
C ASN A 69 9.91 6.32 -13.90
N ALA A 70 8.90 6.29 -14.77
CA ALA A 70 8.82 5.30 -15.83
C ALA A 70 9.90 5.46 -16.92
N ASN A 71 10.45 6.66 -17.12
CA ASN A 71 11.55 6.88 -18.07
C ASN A 71 12.81 6.17 -17.60
N LYS A 72 13.05 6.10 -16.30
CA LYS A 72 14.24 5.50 -15.70
C LYS A 72 14.07 4.01 -15.43
N LEU A 73 12.91 3.59 -14.94
CA LEU A 73 12.65 2.23 -14.50
C LEU A 73 12.00 1.34 -15.56
N GLY A 74 11.47 1.94 -16.65
CA GLY A 74 10.60 1.26 -17.60
C GLY A 74 9.16 1.19 -17.11
N LYS A 75 8.28 0.61 -17.93
CA LYS A 75 6.86 0.42 -17.59
C LYS A 75 6.65 -0.89 -16.83
N PHE A 76 5.85 -0.86 -15.79
CA PHE A 76 5.38 -2.03 -15.05
C PHE A 76 3.89 -2.19 -15.26
N TYR A 77 3.45 -3.43 -15.46
CA TYR A 77 2.06 -3.77 -15.69
C TYR A 77 1.55 -4.64 -14.55
N GLN A 78 0.34 -4.39 -14.11
CA GLN A 78 -0.32 -5.26 -13.14
C GLN A 78 -0.66 -6.60 -13.81
N LYS A 79 -0.27 -7.70 -13.16
CA LYS A 79 -0.59 -9.06 -13.61
C LYS A 79 -1.96 -9.44 -13.04
N LYS A 80 -2.78 -10.14 -13.82
CA LYS A 80 -4.14 -10.56 -13.42
C LYS A 80 -4.10 -11.71 -12.40
N ILE A 81 -3.63 -11.38 -11.19
CA ILE A 81 -3.52 -12.26 -10.02
C ILE A 81 -4.18 -11.57 -8.82
N GLY A 82 -4.50 -12.18 -7.77
CA GLY A 82 -4.95 -11.39 -6.60
C GLY A 82 -3.82 -10.51 -6.02
N HIS A 83 -4.13 -9.31 -5.56
CA HIS A 83 -3.16 -8.29 -5.10
C HIS A 83 -2.16 -7.86 -6.18
N GLU A 84 -2.66 -7.62 -7.39
CA GLU A 84 -1.87 -7.22 -8.56
C GLU A 84 -1.06 -5.95 -8.36
N ASP A 85 -1.60 -4.96 -7.64
CA ASP A 85 -0.92 -3.74 -7.25
C ASP A 85 0.26 -4.01 -6.32
N TYR A 86 0.08 -4.90 -5.35
CA TYR A 86 1.13 -5.26 -4.40
C TYR A 86 2.33 -5.92 -5.07
N LEU A 87 2.10 -6.87 -5.98
CA LEU A 87 3.19 -7.47 -6.74
C LEU A 87 3.92 -6.43 -7.58
N MET A 88 3.19 -5.59 -8.31
CA MET A 88 3.77 -4.53 -9.14
C MET A 88 4.67 -3.60 -8.30
N TRP A 89 4.20 -3.14 -7.14
CA TRP A 89 5.00 -2.29 -6.26
C TRP A 89 6.22 -3.01 -5.68
N LEU A 90 6.12 -4.30 -5.36
CA LEU A 90 7.28 -5.10 -4.95
C LEU A 90 8.33 -5.21 -6.06
N GLU A 91 7.90 -5.43 -7.31
CA GLU A 91 8.80 -5.49 -8.46
C GLU A 91 9.49 -4.14 -8.71
N ILE A 92 8.77 -3.02 -8.58
CA ILE A 92 9.33 -1.66 -8.71
C ILE A 92 10.35 -1.38 -7.61
N ILE A 93 9.96 -1.57 -6.35
CA ILE A 93 10.83 -1.28 -5.20
C ILE A 93 12.07 -2.17 -5.17
N ASN A 94 12.00 -3.39 -5.70
CA ASN A 94 13.16 -4.27 -5.81
C ASN A 94 14.22 -3.77 -6.83
N LYS A 95 13.83 -2.91 -7.76
CA LYS A 95 14.75 -2.27 -8.74
C LYS A 95 15.30 -0.91 -8.28
N THR A 96 14.88 -0.43 -7.13
CA THR A 96 15.22 0.88 -6.59
C THR A 96 15.81 0.77 -5.19
N ASN A 97 16.30 1.88 -4.66
CA ASN A 97 16.72 1.96 -3.25
C ASN A 97 15.54 2.10 -2.28
N GLY A 98 14.30 2.04 -2.79
CA GLY A 98 13.08 2.18 -2.01
C GLY A 98 12.19 3.30 -2.54
N ALA A 99 11.24 3.73 -1.71
CA ALA A 99 10.35 4.85 -1.96
C ALA A 99 10.37 5.84 -0.79
N ILE A 100 10.11 7.10 -1.10
CA ILE A 100 9.79 8.14 -0.11
C ILE A 100 8.27 8.26 0.01
N CYS A 101 7.78 8.27 1.23
CA CYS A 101 6.38 8.54 1.54
C CYS A 101 6.23 9.95 2.08
N ILE A 102 5.53 10.81 1.35
CA ILE A 102 5.09 12.12 1.82
C ILE A 102 4.11 11.90 2.97
N GLN A 103 4.35 12.54 4.11
CA GLN A 103 3.56 12.30 5.33
C GLN A 103 2.22 13.04 5.33
N ASP A 104 1.94 13.84 4.29
CA ASP A 104 0.64 14.45 4.07
C ASP A 104 -0.34 13.45 3.44
N ASN A 105 -1.63 13.56 3.78
CA ASN A 105 -2.70 12.77 3.17
C ASN A 105 -3.09 13.39 1.82
N LEU A 106 -2.55 12.86 0.71
CA LEU A 106 -2.72 13.41 -0.62
C LEU A 106 -3.73 12.62 -1.49
N ALA A 107 -4.44 11.66 -0.91
CA ALA A 107 -5.47 10.89 -1.60
C ALA A 107 -6.58 10.47 -0.65
N TYR A 108 -7.72 10.05 -1.23
CA TYR A 108 -8.90 9.59 -0.50
C TYR A 108 -9.33 8.23 -1.08
N TYR A 109 -9.21 7.19 -0.27
CA TYR A 109 -9.61 5.83 -0.61
C TYR A 109 -11.08 5.59 -0.26
N MET A 110 -11.90 5.25 -1.25
CA MET A 110 -13.31 4.92 -1.03
C MET A 110 -13.45 3.52 -0.46
N ARG A 111 -13.92 3.41 0.77
CA ARG A 111 -14.18 2.12 1.40
C ARG A 111 -15.54 1.57 0.95
N SER A 112 -15.53 0.57 0.07
CA SER A 112 -16.73 -0.18 -0.26
C SER A 112 -16.95 -1.35 0.72
N ASN A 113 -18.22 -1.68 1.01
CA ASN A 113 -18.56 -2.83 1.84
C ASN A 113 -18.27 -4.18 1.15
N ASN A 114 -18.07 -4.18 -0.16
CA ASN A 114 -17.84 -5.36 -1.00
C ASN A 114 -16.39 -5.47 -1.52
N SER A 115 -15.39 -4.95 -0.77
CA SER A 115 -14.01 -5.00 -1.25
C SER A 115 -13.53 -6.45 -1.47
N LEU A 116 -12.86 -6.70 -2.61
CA LEU A 116 -12.30 -8.01 -3.00
C LEU A 116 -11.35 -8.62 -1.94
N SER A 117 -10.69 -7.77 -1.16
CA SER A 117 -9.81 -8.15 -0.05
C SER A 117 -10.55 -8.51 1.25
N GLY A 118 -11.88 -8.48 1.26
CA GLY A 118 -12.71 -8.83 2.42
C GLY A 118 -12.55 -10.29 2.86
N ASN A 119 -12.27 -11.21 1.93
CA ASN A 119 -11.98 -12.61 2.24
C ASN A 119 -10.49 -12.79 2.59
N LYS A 120 -10.20 -12.89 3.89
CA LYS A 120 -8.84 -12.96 4.41
C LYS A 120 -8.07 -14.23 4.03
N ILE A 121 -8.77 -15.37 3.92
CA ILE A 121 -8.13 -16.62 3.50
C ILE A 121 -7.67 -16.48 2.06
N LYS A 122 -8.51 -15.88 1.20
CA LYS A 122 -8.17 -15.62 -0.19
C LYS A 122 -6.99 -14.64 -0.30
N ALA A 123 -7.02 -13.54 0.46
CA ALA A 123 -5.94 -12.57 0.52
C ALA A 123 -4.61 -13.20 1.01
N ALA A 124 -4.66 -14.07 2.01
CA ALA A 124 -3.50 -14.80 2.50
C ALA A 124 -2.91 -15.74 1.43
N LYS A 125 -3.76 -16.48 0.70
CA LYS A 125 -3.32 -17.34 -0.42
C LYS A 125 -2.65 -16.51 -1.52
N TRP A 126 -3.19 -15.37 -1.87
CA TRP A 126 -2.58 -14.47 -2.85
C TRP A 126 -1.21 -13.95 -2.41
N THR A 127 -1.07 -13.52 -1.16
CA THR A 127 0.22 -13.08 -0.62
C THR A 127 1.25 -14.22 -0.62
N TRP A 128 0.84 -15.43 -0.26
CA TRP A 128 1.70 -16.61 -0.32
C TRP A 128 2.17 -16.91 -1.74
N SER A 129 1.25 -16.92 -2.73
CA SER A 129 1.55 -17.12 -4.15
C SER A 129 2.52 -16.04 -4.67
N ILE A 130 2.31 -14.76 -4.31
CA ILE A 130 3.24 -13.69 -4.65
C ILE A 130 4.67 -14.04 -4.20
N TYR A 131 4.85 -14.46 -2.95
CA TYR A 131 6.19 -14.76 -2.43
C TYR A 131 6.81 -16.01 -3.04
N ARG A 132 6.03 -17.07 -3.28
CA ARG A 132 6.53 -18.35 -3.78
C ARG A 132 6.67 -18.40 -5.30
N GLU A 133 5.65 -17.95 -6.01
CA GLU A 133 5.49 -18.17 -7.45
C GLU A 133 6.01 -17.00 -8.26
N HIS A 134 5.89 -15.78 -7.75
CA HIS A 134 6.31 -14.58 -8.47
C HIS A 134 7.66 -14.01 -8.03
N LEU A 135 7.94 -14.00 -6.72
CA LEU A 135 9.21 -13.51 -6.19
C LEU A 135 10.24 -14.63 -5.96
N HIS A 136 9.84 -15.90 -6.12
CA HIS A 136 10.70 -17.08 -5.96
C HIS A 136 11.47 -17.11 -4.64
N LEU A 137 10.88 -16.58 -3.54
CA LEU A 137 11.52 -16.62 -2.24
C LEU A 137 11.67 -18.07 -1.76
N SER A 138 12.78 -18.40 -1.10
CA SER A 138 12.96 -19.71 -0.46
C SER A 138 11.85 -19.94 0.59
N PHE A 139 11.52 -21.20 0.87
CA PHE A 139 10.46 -21.55 1.82
C PHE A 139 10.63 -20.88 3.20
N PRO A 140 11.83 -20.87 3.84
CA PRO A 140 12.02 -20.21 5.13
C PRO A 140 11.77 -18.70 5.05
N LYS A 141 12.24 -18.03 3.98
CA LYS A 141 11.99 -16.59 3.76
C LYS A 141 10.51 -16.30 3.53
N THR A 142 9.83 -17.14 2.74
CA THR A 142 8.39 -17.02 2.51
C THR A 142 7.62 -17.12 3.82
N LEU A 143 7.90 -18.15 4.61
CA LEU A 143 7.22 -18.37 5.90
C LEU A 143 7.45 -17.17 6.85
N TYR A 144 8.69 -16.70 6.95
CA TYR A 144 9.06 -15.56 7.81
C TYR A 144 8.28 -14.29 7.42
N TYR A 145 8.33 -13.88 6.15
CA TYR A 145 7.65 -12.67 5.71
C TYR A 145 6.12 -12.81 5.71
N PHE A 146 5.61 -14.00 5.41
CA PHE A 146 4.19 -14.27 5.47
C PHE A 146 3.62 -14.14 6.89
N LEU A 147 4.33 -14.66 7.91
CA LEU A 147 3.93 -14.49 9.31
C LEU A 147 3.96 -13.03 9.73
N LEU A 148 4.98 -12.26 9.33
CA LEU A 148 5.03 -10.82 9.59
C LEU A 148 3.91 -10.05 8.90
N TYR A 149 3.60 -10.39 7.64
CA TYR A 149 2.50 -9.78 6.90
C TYR A 149 1.15 -10.07 7.57
N ALA A 150 0.92 -11.32 7.96
CA ALA A 150 -0.31 -11.73 8.64
C ALA A 150 -0.47 -11.05 10.00
N SER A 151 0.61 -10.97 10.81
CA SER A 151 0.59 -10.30 12.12
C SER A 151 0.26 -8.80 12.01
N ASN A 152 0.85 -8.10 11.03
CA ASN A 152 0.53 -6.70 10.73
C ASN A 152 -0.94 -6.51 10.33
N GLY A 153 -1.52 -7.45 9.59
CA GLY A 153 -2.94 -7.45 9.24
C GLY A 153 -3.87 -7.61 10.43
N VAL A 154 -3.48 -8.44 11.42
CA VAL A 154 -4.25 -8.65 12.67
C VAL A 154 -4.13 -7.42 13.58
N MET A 155 -2.93 -6.88 13.77
CA MET A 155 -2.71 -5.70 14.63
C MET A 155 -3.51 -4.48 14.13
N LYS A 156 -3.58 -4.23 12.82
CA LYS A 156 -4.40 -3.15 12.25
C LYS A 156 -5.87 -3.27 12.66
N LYS A 157 -6.42 -4.50 12.77
CA LYS A 157 -7.81 -4.71 13.21
C LYS A 157 -8.01 -4.42 14.68
N ILE A 158 -7.07 -4.85 15.53
CA ILE A 158 -7.17 -4.66 16.99
C ILE A 158 -7.15 -3.17 17.30
N THR A 159 -6.23 -2.41 16.70
CA THR A 159 -6.13 -0.95 16.88
C THR A 159 -7.42 -0.24 16.43
N HIS A 160 -7.95 -0.61 15.26
CA HIS A 160 -9.21 -0.02 14.76
C HIS A 160 -10.42 -0.36 15.63
N SER A 161 -10.49 -1.57 16.20
CA SER A 161 -11.59 -1.97 17.10
C SER A 161 -11.52 -1.26 18.45
N LEU A 162 -10.31 -1.00 18.96
CA LEU A 162 -10.11 -0.27 20.23
C LEU A 162 -10.45 1.22 20.09
N LEU A 163 -10.13 1.84 18.97
CA LEU A 163 -10.49 3.23 18.69
C LEU A 163 -12.01 3.39 18.59
N ARG A 164 -12.69 2.50 17.88
CA ARG A 164 -14.15 2.51 17.75
C ARG A 164 -14.89 2.32 19.09
N ARG A 165 -14.32 1.51 20.01
CA ARG A 165 -14.88 1.36 21.38
C ARG A 165 -14.71 2.61 22.26
N LYS A 166 -13.73 3.47 21.98
CA LYS A 166 -13.55 4.74 22.72
C LYS A 166 -14.54 5.81 22.25
N GLU A 167 -14.92 5.82 20.98
CA GLU A 167 -15.90 6.76 20.44
C GLU A 167 -17.34 6.46 20.88
N THR A 168 -17.69 5.18 21.08
CA THR A 168 -19.04 4.78 21.56
C THR A 168 -19.22 4.94 23.07
N LYS A 169 -18.19 5.35 23.81
CA LYS A 169 -18.26 5.59 25.27
C LYS A 169 -18.23 7.08 25.66
N LYS A 170 -18.24 7.97 24.66
CA LYS A 170 -18.47 9.41 24.82
C LYS A 170 -19.86 9.79 24.31
#